data_688a6f7779aefa025edc30beb3d49676
#
_entry.id   688a6f7779aefa025edc30beb3d49676
#
_cell.length_a   1.000
_cell.length_b   1.000
_cell.length_c   1.000
_cell.angle_alpha   90.00
_cell.angle_beta   90.00
_cell.angle_gamma   90.00
#
_symmetry.space_group_name_H-M   'P 1'
#
loop_
_entity.id
_entity.type
_entity.pdbx_description
1 polymer ?
#
loop_
_entity_poly.entity_id
_entity_poly.type
_entity_poly.pdbx_seq_one_letter_code
_entity_poly.pdbx_strand_id
1 'polypeptide(L)'
;RTVSSAASDVYKRQPLRRAEDRAPVWPADRTGSLSHCDTLCAAAVGKRSAFQSVGVDIETIGRVEQKLWPTLFTEKEADYFSSLAPDTVALETTLFFSAKESFYKCQYPLTKEWVGFQDVAITRTDQHALAIAPTCGAAQAWHAAPIHIVKISASHVATVMLLHA
;
A
#
# COMPACT_ATOMS: atom_id res chain seq x y z
N ARG A 1 14.14 43.73 -8.35
CA ARG A 1 13.13 43.63 -7.26
C ARG A 1 12.85 42.15 -7.04
N THR A 2 13.44 41.64 -5.99
CA THR A 2 13.22 40.26 -5.49
C THR A 2 11.77 40.17 -4.98
N VAL A 3 10.96 39.34 -5.63
CA VAL A 3 9.62 39.03 -5.16
C VAL A 3 9.77 38.09 -3.96
N SER A 4 9.20 38.50 -2.87
CA SER A 4 9.24 37.98 -1.52
C SER A 4 9.15 36.45 -1.44
N SER A 5 10.14 35.83 -0.79
CA SER A 5 10.17 34.40 -0.43
C SER A 5 8.98 33.97 0.45
N ALA A 6 8.28 34.90 1.10
CA ALA A 6 7.13 34.65 1.97
C ALA A 6 5.91 34.05 1.22
N ALA A 7 5.64 34.50 0.00
CA ALA A 7 4.54 33.93 -0.82
C ALA A 7 4.82 32.49 -1.24
N SER A 8 6.09 32.15 -1.49
CA SER A 8 6.55 30.81 -1.81
C SER A 8 6.39 29.83 -0.62
N ASP A 9 6.62 30.30 0.60
CA ASP A 9 6.55 29.45 1.81
C ASP A 9 5.11 29.17 2.27
N VAL A 10 4.18 30.09 2.03
CA VAL A 10 2.74 29.87 2.28
C VAL A 10 2.18 28.81 1.33
N TYR A 11 2.62 28.78 0.07
CA TYR A 11 2.22 27.75 -0.90
C TYR A 11 2.77 26.35 -0.53
N LYS A 12 3.93 26.27 0.10
CA LYS A 12 4.54 25.01 0.54
C LYS A 12 3.88 24.35 1.75
N ARG A 13 2.98 25.07 2.45
CA ARG A 13 2.30 24.60 3.67
C ARG A 13 0.81 24.37 3.50
N GLN A 14 0.28 24.33 2.28
CA GLN A 14 -1.12 24.01 2.10
C GLN A 14 -1.38 22.53 2.41
N PRO A 15 -2.44 22.24 3.18
CA PRO A 15 -2.82 20.85 3.45
C PRO A 15 -3.20 20.15 2.14
N LEU A 16 -2.83 18.88 2.03
CA LEU A 16 -3.23 18.06 0.90
C LEU A 16 -4.76 17.93 0.90
N ARG A 17 -5.39 18.34 -0.20
CA ARG A 17 -6.84 18.25 -0.36
C ARG A 17 -7.29 16.81 -0.50
N ARG A 18 -8.53 16.52 -0.11
CA ARG A 18 -9.19 15.24 -0.35
C ARG A 18 -10.21 15.38 -1.47
N ALA A 19 -10.29 14.40 -2.35
CA ALA A 19 -11.36 14.26 -3.34
C ALA A 19 -12.65 13.76 -2.67
N GLU A 20 -13.77 13.69 -3.42
CA GLU A 20 -15.04 13.17 -2.93
C GLU A 20 -14.94 11.70 -2.47
N ASP A 21 -14.14 10.89 -3.17
CA ASP A 21 -13.82 9.50 -2.82
C ASP A 21 -12.78 9.39 -1.69
N ARG A 22 -12.47 10.49 -0.99
CA ARG A 22 -11.51 10.62 0.11
C ARG A 22 -10.05 10.41 -0.28
N ALA A 23 -9.75 10.11 -1.54
CA ALA A 23 -8.38 10.00 -2.03
C ALA A 23 -7.63 11.35 -1.93
N PRO A 24 -6.33 11.36 -1.65
CA PRO A 24 -5.53 12.58 -1.65
C PRO A 24 -5.41 13.17 -3.06
N VAL A 25 -5.61 14.49 -3.18
CA VAL A 25 -5.41 15.23 -4.44
C VAL A 25 -3.98 15.73 -4.50
N TRP A 26 -3.17 15.08 -5.29
CA TRP A 26 -1.77 15.44 -5.49
C TRP A 26 -1.62 16.59 -6.48
N PRO A 27 -0.53 17.40 -6.39
CA PRO A 27 -0.16 18.35 -7.46
C PRO A 27 -0.05 17.65 -8.82
N ALA A 28 -0.29 18.39 -9.92
CA ALA A 28 -0.39 17.80 -11.25
C ALA A 28 0.86 17.02 -11.70
N ASP A 29 2.05 17.40 -11.21
CA ASP A 29 3.32 16.76 -11.52
C ASP A 29 3.73 15.66 -10.52
N ARG A 30 2.86 15.35 -9.54
CA ARG A 30 3.11 14.37 -8.48
C ARG A 30 2.06 13.27 -8.47
N THR A 31 2.49 12.11 -8.00
CA THR A 31 1.65 10.99 -7.56
C THR A 31 2.11 10.55 -6.19
N GLY A 32 1.24 9.90 -5.43
CA GLY A 32 1.65 9.42 -4.11
C GLY A 32 0.55 8.71 -3.36
N SER A 33 0.88 8.27 -2.17
CA SER A 33 0.00 7.53 -1.28
C SER A 33 0.30 7.90 0.18
N LEU A 34 -0.72 7.81 1.01
CA LEU A 34 -0.65 8.05 2.44
C LEU A 34 -1.18 6.82 3.19
N SER A 35 -0.56 6.51 4.32
CA SER A 35 -1.07 5.54 5.28
C SER A 35 -0.75 5.96 6.70
N HIS A 36 -1.47 5.42 7.65
CA HIS A 36 -1.19 5.59 9.07
C HIS A 36 -1.68 4.38 9.87
N CYS A 37 -0.96 4.07 10.92
CA CYS A 37 -1.41 3.23 12.02
C CYS A 37 -1.53 4.08 13.29
N ASP A 38 -1.74 3.45 14.46
CA ASP A 38 -2.02 4.18 15.71
C ASP A 38 -0.90 5.17 16.09
N THR A 39 0.35 4.89 15.74
CA THR A 39 1.52 5.64 16.21
C THR A 39 2.36 6.26 15.10
N LEU A 40 2.17 5.85 13.85
CA LEU A 40 2.99 6.27 12.73
C LEU A 40 2.15 6.69 11.52
N CYS A 41 2.68 7.63 10.75
CA CYS A 41 2.17 7.98 9.43
C CYS A 41 3.26 7.75 8.38
N ALA A 42 2.86 7.27 7.22
CA ALA A 42 3.73 7.09 6.06
C ALA A 42 3.20 7.89 4.87
N ALA A 43 4.12 8.50 4.12
CA ALA A 43 3.83 9.17 2.86
C ALA A 43 4.87 8.73 1.82
N ALA A 44 4.40 8.27 0.68
CA ALA A 44 5.24 7.99 -0.49
C ALA A 44 4.83 8.94 -1.61
N VAL A 45 5.79 9.68 -2.18
CA VAL A 45 5.51 10.69 -3.22
C VAL A 45 6.53 10.56 -4.35
N GLY A 46 6.04 10.50 -5.58
CA GLY A 46 6.85 10.41 -6.79
C GLY A 46 6.52 11.51 -7.80
N LYS A 47 7.42 11.71 -8.77
CA LYS A 47 7.12 12.51 -9.97
C LYS A 47 6.30 11.68 -10.94
N ARG A 48 5.26 12.25 -11.54
CA ARG A 48 4.46 11.56 -12.57
C ARG A 48 5.27 11.19 -13.82
N SER A 49 6.38 11.84 -14.07
CA SER A 49 7.31 11.47 -15.14
C SER A 49 8.09 10.18 -14.87
N ALA A 50 8.08 9.69 -13.61
CA ALA A 50 8.76 8.45 -13.23
C ALA A 50 7.77 7.37 -12.76
N PHE A 51 6.65 7.78 -12.20
CA PHE A 51 5.66 6.85 -11.63
C PHE A 51 4.25 7.23 -12.07
N GLN A 52 3.52 6.29 -12.63
CA GLN A 52 2.08 6.43 -12.90
C GLN A 52 1.29 6.47 -11.59
N SER A 53 1.62 5.57 -10.67
CA SER A 53 1.00 5.48 -9.36
C SER A 53 1.96 4.94 -8.30
N VAL A 54 1.62 5.23 -7.04
CA VAL A 54 2.33 4.76 -5.84
C VAL A 54 1.31 4.36 -4.80
N GLY A 55 1.51 3.19 -4.19
CA GLY A 55 0.76 2.74 -3.02
C GLY A 55 1.70 2.51 -1.85
N VAL A 56 1.35 3.02 -0.67
CA VAL A 56 2.05 2.74 0.58
C VAL A 56 1.06 2.36 1.66
N ASP A 57 1.44 1.38 2.44
CA ASP A 57 0.73 1.04 3.65
C ASP A 57 1.69 0.77 4.81
N ILE A 58 1.27 1.12 6.04
CA ILE A 58 2.05 0.93 7.26
C ILE A 58 1.16 0.33 8.34
N GLU A 59 1.66 -0.73 8.99
CA GLU A 59 0.90 -1.49 9.95
C GLU A 59 1.71 -1.85 11.20
N THR A 60 1.00 -2.00 12.31
CA THR A 60 1.55 -2.58 13.53
C THR A 60 1.46 -4.12 13.43
N ILE A 61 2.58 -4.80 13.65
CA ILE A 61 2.66 -6.27 13.58
C ILE A 61 1.72 -6.89 14.60
N GLY A 62 0.95 -7.89 14.16
CA GLY A 62 0.03 -8.66 15.01
C GLY A 62 -1.36 -8.04 15.23
N ARG A 63 -1.70 -6.95 14.52
CA ARG A 63 -3.06 -6.36 14.59
C ARG A 63 -4.10 -7.11 13.76
N VAL A 64 -3.68 -7.99 12.86
CA VAL A 64 -4.58 -8.82 12.04
C VAL A 64 -5.00 -10.06 12.81
N GLU A 65 -6.15 -9.98 13.47
CA GLU A 65 -6.69 -11.09 14.24
C GLU A 65 -7.16 -12.24 13.34
N GLN A 66 -6.97 -13.47 13.78
CA GLN A 66 -7.33 -14.68 13.00
C GLN A 66 -8.82 -14.74 12.61
N LYS A 67 -9.72 -14.18 13.42
CA LYS A 67 -11.15 -14.10 13.09
C LYS A 67 -11.45 -13.28 11.81
N LEU A 68 -10.51 -12.43 11.38
CA LEU A 68 -10.63 -11.60 10.17
C LEU A 68 -10.11 -12.29 8.91
N TRP A 69 -9.38 -13.39 9.05
CA TRP A 69 -8.76 -14.09 7.92
C TRP A 69 -9.76 -14.46 6.81
N PRO A 70 -10.96 -14.99 7.09
CA PRO A 70 -11.93 -15.32 6.03
C PRO A 70 -12.38 -14.12 5.22
N THR A 71 -12.24 -12.90 5.73
CA THR A 71 -12.59 -11.66 5.01
C THR A 71 -11.40 -11.07 4.27
N LEU A 72 -10.20 -11.17 4.85
CA LEU A 72 -9.01 -10.48 4.35
C LEU A 72 -8.16 -11.34 3.42
N PHE A 73 -8.21 -12.66 3.55
CA PHE A 73 -7.28 -13.55 2.88
C PHE A 73 -8.01 -14.64 2.09
N THR A 74 -7.45 -15.00 0.95
CA THR A 74 -7.89 -16.16 0.17
C THR A 74 -7.61 -17.46 0.94
N GLU A 75 -8.26 -18.56 0.58
CA GLU A 75 -8.01 -19.87 1.19
C GLU A 75 -6.52 -20.26 1.08
N LYS A 76 -5.88 -20.02 -0.06
CA LYS A 76 -4.45 -20.32 -0.27
C LYS A 76 -3.53 -19.53 0.67
N GLU A 77 -3.87 -18.27 0.94
CA GLU A 77 -3.12 -17.44 1.90
C GLU A 77 -3.32 -17.95 3.33
N ALA A 78 -4.55 -18.30 3.70
CA ALA A 78 -4.87 -18.87 5.01
C ALA A 78 -4.16 -20.22 5.25
N ASP A 79 -4.11 -21.08 4.23
CA ASP A 79 -3.36 -22.35 4.26
C ASP A 79 -1.85 -22.09 4.44
N TYR A 80 -1.31 -21.11 3.71
CA TYR A 80 0.08 -20.69 3.88
C TYR A 80 0.36 -20.25 5.32
N PHE A 81 -0.44 -19.39 5.91
CA PHE A 81 -0.25 -18.95 7.29
C PHE A 81 -0.36 -20.09 8.29
N SER A 82 -1.25 -21.05 8.05
CA SER A 82 -1.43 -22.23 8.89
C SER A 82 -0.21 -23.18 8.85
N SER A 83 0.61 -23.08 7.81
CA SER A 83 1.85 -23.86 7.66
C SER A 83 3.06 -23.24 8.36
N LEU A 84 2.96 -21.98 8.80
CA LEU A 84 4.06 -21.24 9.40
C LEU A 84 4.26 -21.57 10.89
N ALA A 85 5.47 -21.32 11.38
CA ALA A 85 5.74 -21.34 12.81
C ALA A 85 4.96 -20.19 13.52
N PRO A 86 4.42 -20.43 14.73
CA PRO A 86 3.56 -19.45 15.41
C PRO A 86 4.14 -18.05 15.59
N ASP A 87 5.45 -17.94 15.75
CA ASP A 87 6.19 -16.68 15.92
C ASP A 87 6.28 -15.85 14.62
N THR A 88 6.09 -16.49 13.46
CA THR A 88 6.13 -15.81 12.15
C THR A 88 4.75 -15.43 11.62
N VAL A 89 3.69 -16.07 12.08
CA VAL A 89 2.31 -15.83 11.61
C VAL A 89 1.90 -14.36 11.74
N ALA A 90 2.18 -13.75 12.88
CA ALA A 90 1.81 -12.36 13.15
C ALA A 90 2.47 -11.36 12.16
N LEU A 91 3.71 -11.59 11.80
CA LEU A 91 4.43 -10.79 10.81
C LEU A 91 3.87 -11.04 9.41
N GLU A 92 3.73 -12.29 9.00
CA GLU A 92 3.29 -12.64 7.63
C GLU A 92 1.87 -12.17 7.35
N THR A 93 0.92 -12.38 8.26
CA THR A 93 -0.46 -11.89 8.10
C THR A 93 -0.51 -10.37 8.01
N THR A 94 0.31 -9.65 8.79
CA THR A 94 0.40 -8.20 8.71
C THR A 94 0.98 -7.75 7.38
N LEU A 95 2.04 -8.40 6.88
CA LEU A 95 2.66 -8.09 5.59
C LEU A 95 1.71 -8.32 4.42
N PHE A 96 0.97 -9.43 4.42
CA PHE A 96 0.01 -9.73 3.35
C PHE A 96 -1.17 -8.75 3.36
N PHE A 97 -1.69 -8.39 4.53
CA PHE A 97 -2.71 -7.36 4.65
C PHE A 97 -2.21 -6.00 4.13
N SER A 98 -1.07 -5.55 4.62
CA SER A 98 -0.45 -4.30 4.18
C SER A 98 -0.16 -4.30 2.67
N ALA A 99 0.24 -5.44 2.10
CA ALA A 99 0.46 -5.57 0.66
C ALA A 99 -0.84 -5.37 -0.15
N LYS A 100 -1.96 -5.94 0.29
CA LYS A 100 -3.27 -5.73 -0.36
C LYS A 100 -3.71 -4.27 -0.26
N GLU A 101 -3.48 -3.61 0.88
CA GLU A 101 -3.75 -2.19 1.06
C GLU A 101 -2.88 -1.31 0.16
N SER A 102 -1.57 -1.57 0.07
CA SER A 102 -0.68 -0.81 -0.81
C SER A 102 -1.01 -1.03 -2.28
N PHE A 103 -1.39 -2.25 -2.67
CA PHE A 103 -1.93 -2.54 -4.01
C PHE A 103 -3.18 -1.70 -4.29
N TYR A 104 -4.19 -1.75 -3.40
CA TYR A 104 -5.42 -0.99 -3.58
C TYR A 104 -5.14 0.50 -3.74
N LYS A 105 -4.29 1.07 -2.89
CA LYS A 105 -3.88 2.49 -2.95
C LYS A 105 -3.10 2.83 -4.22
N CYS A 106 -2.42 1.87 -4.83
CA CYS A 106 -1.70 2.05 -6.09
C CYS A 106 -2.64 1.96 -7.31
N GLN A 107 -3.55 0.98 -7.34
CA GLN A 107 -4.42 0.72 -8.50
C GLN A 107 -5.61 1.68 -8.58
N TYR A 108 -6.28 1.97 -7.45
CA TYR A 108 -7.54 2.73 -7.42
C TYR A 108 -7.47 4.12 -8.07
N PRO A 109 -6.39 4.93 -7.88
CA PRO A 109 -6.27 6.22 -8.56
C PRO A 109 -6.32 6.13 -10.09
N LEU A 110 -5.93 4.99 -10.67
CA LEU A 110 -5.85 4.77 -12.10
C LEU A 110 -7.12 4.15 -12.68
N THR A 111 -7.69 3.16 -11.99
CA THR A 111 -8.81 2.37 -12.53
C THR A 111 -10.17 2.85 -12.03
N LYS A 112 -10.21 3.44 -10.83
CA LYS A 112 -11.43 3.75 -10.07
C LYS A 112 -12.31 2.50 -9.80
N GLU A 113 -11.75 1.31 -9.97
CA GLU A 113 -12.43 0.05 -9.71
C GLU A 113 -12.22 -0.40 -8.27
N TRP A 114 -13.27 -0.91 -7.66
CA TRP A 114 -13.18 -1.58 -6.37
C TRP A 114 -12.61 -2.98 -6.57
N VAL A 115 -11.50 -3.26 -5.89
CA VAL A 115 -10.91 -4.60 -5.81
C VAL A 115 -10.92 -5.02 -4.34
N GLY A 116 -11.68 -6.05 -4.02
CA GLY A 116 -11.80 -6.57 -2.65
C GLY A 116 -10.59 -7.42 -2.26
N PHE A 117 -10.49 -7.71 -0.97
CA PHE A 117 -9.38 -8.52 -0.44
C PHE A 117 -9.34 -9.95 -1.01
N GLN A 118 -10.49 -10.51 -1.41
CA GLN A 118 -10.59 -11.84 -2.00
C GLN A 118 -10.29 -11.84 -3.52
N ASP A 119 -10.32 -10.68 -4.15
CA ASP A 119 -10.08 -10.53 -5.59
C ASP A 119 -8.59 -10.50 -5.95
N VAL A 120 -7.73 -10.41 -4.95
CA VAL A 120 -6.28 -10.40 -5.10
C VAL A 120 -5.63 -11.31 -4.06
N ALA A 121 -4.75 -12.18 -4.52
CA ALA A 121 -3.89 -12.98 -3.65
C ALA A 121 -2.48 -12.38 -3.63
N ILE A 122 -1.82 -12.51 -2.50
CA ILE A 122 -0.41 -12.15 -2.34
C ILE A 122 0.42 -13.42 -2.25
N THR A 123 1.58 -13.41 -2.87
CA THR A 123 2.56 -14.48 -2.75
C THR A 123 3.89 -13.93 -2.28
N ARG A 124 4.56 -14.67 -1.41
CA ARG A 124 5.92 -14.33 -0.99
C ARG A 124 6.90 -14.72 -2.11
N THR A 125 7.68 -13.76 -2.59
CA THR A 125 8.73 -14.02 -3.61
C THR A 125 10.10 -14.20 -2.97
N ASP A 126 10.41 -13.38 -1.97
CA ASP A 126 11.63 -13.47 -1.18
C ASP A 126 11.46 -12.75 0.19
N GLN A 127 12.53 -12.64 0.96
CA GLN A 127 12.48 -12.01 2.29
C GLN A 127 12.15 -10.50 2.26
N HIS A 128 12.26 -9.84 1.11
CA HIS A 128 12.06 -8.38 0.95
C HIS A 128 10.94 -8.01 0.00
N ALA A 129 10.31 -9.00 -0.65
CA ALA A 129 9.30 -8.74 -1.66
C ALA A 129 8.12 -9.72 -1.60
N LEU A 130 6.99 -9.19 -2.02
CA LEU A 130 5.74 -9.91 -2.28
C LEU A 130 5.34 -9.64 -3.73
N ALA A 131 4.50 -10.47 -4.29
CA ALA A 131 3.95 -10.27 -5.62
C ALA A 131 2.43 -10.46 -5.61
N ILE A 132 1.77 -9.79 -6.56
CA ILE A 132 0.34 -9.92 -6.78
C ILE A 132 0.07 -11.15 -7.64
N ALA A 133 -0.84 -12.00 -7.17
CA ALA A 133 -1.44 -13.07 -7.93
C ALA A 133 -2.95 -12.77 -8.03
N PRO A 134 -3.43 -12.18 -9.14
CA PRO A 134 -4.84 -11.84 -9.27
C PRO A 134 -5.71 -13.08 -9.27
N THR A 135 -6.85 -12.99 -8.60
CA THR A 135 -7.87 -14.05 -8.56
C THR A 135 -9.05 -13.73 -9.47
N CYS A 136 -9.18 -12.47 -9.91
CA CYS A 136 -10.23 -12.02 -10.81
C CYS A 136 -9.71 -11.07 -11.91
N GLY A 137 -10.57 -10.76 -12.89
CA GLY A 137 -10.22 -10.02 -14.11
C GLY A 137 -9.66 -8.61 -13.87
N ALA A 138 -10.22 -7.86 -12.91
CA ALA A 138 -9.79 -6.48 -12.62
C ALA A 138 -8.32 -6.39 -12.16
N ALA A 139 -7.84 -7.38 -11.43
CA ALA A 139 -6.46 -7.44 -10.95
C ALA A 139 -5.48 -8.08 -11.94
N GLN A 140 -5.96 -8.65 -13.07
CA GLN A 140 -5.13 -9.43 -14.00
C GLN A 140 -3.97 -8.64 -14.61
N ALA A 141 -4.19 -7.35 -14.88
CA ALA A 141 -3.15 -6.46 -15.42
C ALA A 141 -1.97 -6.24 -14.46
N TRP A 142 -2.13 -6.59 -13.18
CA TRP A 142 -1.16 -6.39 -12.12
C TRP A 142 -0.41 -7.69 -11.75
N HIS A 143 -0.61 -8.76 -12.51
CA HIS A 143 0.04 -10.05 -12.25
C HIS A 143 1.55 -9.91 -12.11
N ALA A 144 2.09 -10.50 -11.04
CA ALA A 144 3.50 -10.48 -10.68
C ALA A 144 4.10 -9.07 -10.41
N ALA A 145 3.26 -8.03 -10.33
CA ALA A 145 3.75 -6.70 -9.94
C ALA A 145 4.35 -6.76 -8.52
N PRO A 146 5.58 -6.28 -8.32
CA PRO A 146 6.28 -6.40 -7.06
C PRO A 146 5.73 -5.43 -6.01
N ILE A 147 5.65 -5.90 -4.79
CA ILE A 147 5.39 -5.10 -3.60
C ILE A 147 6.61 -5.22 -2.69
N HIS A 148 7.24 -4.09 -2.41
CA HIS A 148 8.45 -4.03 -1.60
C HIS A 148 8.10 -3.97 -0.11
N ILE A 149 8.80 -4.75 0.70
CA ILE A 149 8.68 -4.75 2.15
C ILE A 149 9.70 -3.77 2.72
N VAL A 150 9.22 -2.88 3.59
CA VAL A 150 10.06 -1.94 4.34
C VAL A 150 9.89 -2.21 5.83
N LYS A 151 10.92 -2.76 6.46
CA LYS A 151 10.91 -2.98 7.91
C LYS A 151 11.19 -1.65 8.62
N ILE A 152 10.18 -1.13 9.31
CA ILE A 152 10.27 0.17 10.01
C ILE A 152 10.90 0.01 11.40
N SER A 153 10.44 -1.00 12.16
CA SER A 153 10.92 -1.29 13.53
C SER A 153 10.66 -2.75 13.89
N ALA A 154 10.90 -3.12 15.14
CA ALA A 154 10.52 -4.43 15.66
C ALA A 154 9.00 -4.65 15.70
N SER A 155 8.19 -3.58 15.74
CA SER A 155 6.73 -3.63 15.88
C SER A 155 5.96 -3.10 14.68
N HIS A 156 6.63 -2.55 13.67
CA HIS A 156 5.97 -1.95 12.51
C HIS A 156 6.62 -2.36 11.20
N VAL A 157 5.78 -2.62 10.22
CA VAL A 157 6.16 -2.87 8.83
C VAL A 157 5.42 -1.93 7.91
N ALA A 158 6.00 -1.65 6.76
CA ALA A 158 5.31 -1.01 5.65
C ALA A 158 5.52 -1.82 4.38
N THR A 159 4.58 -1.68 3.45
CA THR A 159 4.71 -2.17 2.09
C THR A 159 4.56 -1.03 1.11
N VAL A 160 5.28 -1.10 0.00
CA VAL A 160 5.27 -0.08 -1.05
C VAL A 160 5.13 -0.76 -2.41
N MET A 161 4.15 -0.31 -3.17
CA MET A 161 3.98 -0.67 -4.57
C MET A 161 4.25 0.53 -5.45
N LEU A 162 5.05 0.34 -6.50
CA LEU A 162 5.44 1.38 -7.44
C LEU A 162 5.05 0.94 -8.84
N LEU A 163 4.24 1.75 -9.54
CA LEU A 163 3.98 1.58 -10.95
C LEU A 163 4.74 2.65 -11.73
N HIS A 164 5.74 2.22 -12.48
CA HIS A 164 6.55 3.12 -13.29
C HIS A 164 5.78 3.67 -14.50
N ALA A 165 6.19 4.86 -14.99
CA ALA A 165 5.61 5.52 -16.15
C ALA A 165 6.01 4.86 -17.47
#